data_ecd87f489202d556ef3bdd4c0e413122
#
_entry.id   ecd87f489202d556ef3bdd4c0e413122
#
_cell.length_a   1.000
_cell.length_b   1.000
_cell.length_c   1.000
_cell.angle_alpha   90.00
_cell.angle_beta   90.00
_cell.angle_gamma   90.00
#
_symmetry.space_group_name_H-M   'P 1'
#
loop_
_entity.id
_entity.type
_entity.pdbx_description
1 polymer ?
#
loop_
_entity_poly.entity_id
_entity_poly.type
_entity_poly.pdbx_seq_one_letter_code
_entity_poly.pdbx_strand_id
1 'polypeptide(L)'
;PVDLAGPKVARNLGIETIYQDLALAGNLDVAANFFLGNEKSRYFFLRNQSMREEAKRVLKELKIRIESYNVPVDFLSGGQRQAIAIGRAIYNKAKVLVMDEPTAALGIEETRRVGELINQLKKQDVGIFLISHDIHDVFDFCDRIAILKNGEIVEICRSADVTKDDVISMIIKGAR
;
A
#
# COMPACT_ATOMS: atom_id res chain seq x y z
N PRO A 1 14.67 20.32 1.46
CA PRO A 1 13.80 20.16 0.29
C PRO A 1 14.40 19.14 -0.65
N VAL A 2 13.59 18.23 -1.18
CA VAL A 2 14.00 17.21 -2.14
C VAL A 2 13.26 17.51 -3.43
N ASP A 3 14.00 17.56 -4.54
CA ASP A 3 13.38 17.69 -5.87
C ASP A 3 13.02 16.30 -6.40
N LEU A 4 11.73 16.08 -6.62
CA LEU A 4 11.18 14.82 -7.15
C LEU A 4 11.03 14.95 -8.67
N ALA A 5 12.14 14.95 -9.39
CA ALA A 5 12.16 15.10 -10.85
C ALA A 5 11.49 13.94 -11.63
N GLY A 6 11.01 12.89 -10.94
CA GLY A 6 10.26 11.78 -11.56
C GLY A 6 10.15 10.53 -10.69
N PRO A 7 9.38 9.51 -11.14
CA PRO A 7 9.09 8.31 -10.35
C PRO A 7 10.33 7.51 -9.93
N LYS A 8 11.36 7.47 -10.79
CA LYS A 8 12.62 6.77 -10.49
C LYS A 8 13.37 7.43 -9.34
N VAL A 9 13.35 8.77 -9.27
CA VAL A 9 13.98 9.53 -8.16
C VAL A 9 13.23 9.27 -6.86
N ALA A 10 11.89 9.29 -6.90
CA ALA A 10 11.05 8.99 -5.75
C ALA A 10 11.34 7.58 -5.19
N ARG A 11 11.40 6.55 -6.05
CA ARG A 11 11.74 5.17 -5.64
C ARG A 11 13.13 5.08 -5.02
N ASN A 12 14.12 5.74 -5.60
CA ASN A 12 15.49 5.74 -5.06
C ASN A 12 15.57 6.37 -3.66
N LEU A 13 14.63 7.26 -3.33
CA LEU A 13 14.50 7.87 -2.00
C LEU A 13 13.69 6.98 -1.03
N GLY A 14 13.13 5.89 -1.52
CA GLY A 14 12.30 4.97 -0.75
C GLY A 14 10.82 5.40 -0.69
N ILE A 15 10.34 6.15 -1.67
CA ILE A 15 8.92 6.47 -1.82
C ILE A 15 8.32 5.48 -2.81
N GLU A 16 7.39 4.67 -2.35
CA GLU A 16 6.65 3.70 -3.18
C GLU A 16 5.16 4.06 -3.18
N THR A 17 4.49 3.82 -4.31
CA THR A 17 3.06 4.08 -4.46
C THR A 17 2.33 2.77 -4.74
N ILE A 18 1.25 2.56 -4.02
CA ILE A 18 0.29 1.49 -4.24
C ILE A 18 -0.97 2.14 -4.79
N TYR A 19 -1.22 1.90 -6.06
CA TYR A 19 -2.37 2.43 -6.78
C TYR A 19 -3.63 1.62 -6.49
N GLN A 20 -4.79 2.19 -6.71
CA GLN A 20 -6.08 1.52 -6.56
C GLN A 20 -6.20 0.25 -7.42
N ASP A 21 -5.63 0.24 -8.63
CA ASP A 21 -5.57 -0.92 -9.53
C ASP A 21 -4.43 -1.90 -9.21
N LEU A 22 -3.64 -1.62 -8.13
CA LEU A 22 -2.50 -2.40 -7.62
C LEU A 22 -1.31 -2.54 -8.59
N ALA A 23 -1.44 -2.17 -9.84
CA ALA A 23 -0.43 -2.33 -10.89
C ALA A 23 0.22 -3.74 -10.88
N LEU A 24 -0.61 -4.78 -10.76
CA LEU A 24 -0.23 -6.19 -10.86
C LEU A 24 -0.58 -6.72 -12.25
N ALA A 25 0.31 -7.54 -12.80
CA ALA A 25 0.05 -8.27 -14.04
C ALA A 25 -0.75 -9.53 -13.70
N GLY A 26 -2.07 -9.52 -13.99
CA GLY A 26 -3.03 -10.53 -13.55
C GLY A 26 -2.69 -11.96 -13.99
N ASN A 27 -2.08 -12.11 -15.15
CA ASN A 27 -1.66 -13.37 -15.74
C ASN A 27 -0.33 -13.93 -15.21
N LEU A 28 0.40 -13.18 -14.41
CA LEU A 28 1.66 -13.62 -13.81
C LEU A 28 1.46 -14.15 -12.39
N ASP A 29 2.37 -15.04 -11.96
CA ASP A 29 2.36 -15.57 -10.60
C ASP A 29 2.84 -14.53 -9.58
N VAL A 30 2.75 -14.88 -8.29
CA VAL A 30 3.12 -14.00 -7.18
C VAL A 30 4.58 -13.54 -7.28
N ALA A 31 5.51 -14.45 -7.57
CA ALA A 31 6.93 -14.12 -7.61
C ALA A 31 7.26 -13.21 -8.80
N ALA A 32 6.68 -13.46 -9.96
CA ALA A 32 6.85 -12.62 -11.13
C ALA A 32 6.31 -11.20 -10.89
N ASN A 33 5.14 -11.06 -10.26
CA ASN A 33 4.61 -9.76 -9.88
C ASN A 33 5.47 -9.03 -8.84
N PHE A 34 6.02 -9.78 -7.88
CA PHE A 34 6.84 -9.22 -6.81
C PHE A 34 8.12 -8.59 -7.34
N PHE A 35 8.71 -9.20 -8.37
CA PHE A 35 9.96 -8.75 -8.98
C PHE A 35 9.78 -8.03 -10.33
N LEU A 36 8.55 -7.72 -10.72
CA LEU A 36 8.27 -7.07 -12.00
C LEU A 36 9.04 -5.75 -12.15
N GLY A 37 9.90 -5.70 -13.17
CA GLY A 37 10.82 -4.58 -13.43
C GLY A 37 12.12 -4.59 -12.60
N ASN A 38 12.32 -5.60 -11.72
CA ASN A 38 13.51 -5.83 -10.92
C ASN A 38 13.86 -7.32 -10.86
N GLU A 39 13.67 -8.03 -11.98
CA GLU A 39 13.84 -9.47 -12.07
C GLU A 39 15.28 -9.88 -11.79
N LYS A 40 15.45 -10.92 -10.99
CA LYS A 40 16.77 -11.51 -10.74
C LYS A 40 17.17 -12.41 -11.90
N SER A 41 18.22 -12.05 -12.60
CA SER A 41 18.76 -12.82 -13.71
C SER A 41 20.22 -13.20 -13.49
N ARG A 42 20.68 -14.28 -14.15
CA ARG A 42 22.05 -14.68 -14.28
C ARG A 42 22.28 -15.22 -15.69
N TYR A 43 23.23 -14.66 -16.43
CA TYR A 43 23.52 -15.06 -17.81
C TYR A 43 22.26 -15.06 -18.70
N PHE A 44 21.43 -14.01 -18.62
CA PHE A 44 20.16 -13.83 -19.36
C PHE A 44 18.99 -14.77 -18.94
N PHE A 45 19.19 -15.67 -17.98
CA PHE A 45 18.12 -16.53 -17.45
C PHE A 45 17.58 -16.00 -16.14
N LEU A 46 16.25 -16.02 -16.01
CA LEU A 46 15.58 -15.64 -14.78
C LEU A 46 15.83 -16.66 -13.66
N ARG A 47 16.10 -16.18 -12.46
CA ARG A 47 16.29 -17.01 -11.26
C ARG A 47 14.95 -17.24 -10.54
N ASN A 48 13.99 -17.85 -11.24
CA ASN A 48 12.63 -18.01 -10.76
C ASN A 48 12.52 -18.64 -9.35
N GLN A 49 13.33 -19.67 -9.08
CA GLN A 49 13.32 -20.32 -7.75
C GLN A 49 13.75 -19.35 -6.65
N SER A 50 14.85 -18.60 -6.85
CA SER A 50 15.34 -17.63 -5.88
C SER A 50 14.34 -16.48 -5.65
N MET A 51 13.69 -15.98 -6.72
CA MET A 51 12.65 -14.96 -6.63
C MET A 51 11.45 -15.46 -5.82
N ARG A 52 11.03 -16.70 -6.07
CA ARG A 52 9.91 -17.31 -5.35
C ARG A 52 10.18 -17.50 -3.86
N GLU A 53 11.37 -17.99 -3.52
CA GLU A 53 11.78 -18.17 -2.11
C GLU A 53 11.81 -16.84 -1.37
N GLU A 54 12.30 -15.80 -2.01
CA GLU A 54 12.39 -14.49 -1.41
C GLU A 54 11.04 -13.81 -1.27
N ALA A 55 10.16 -13.90 -2.27
CA ALA A 55 8.79 -13.42 -2.15
C ALA A 55 8.05 -14.13 -1.00
N LYS A 56 8.20 -15.46 -0.89
CA LYS A 56 7.66 -16.23 0.23
C LYS A 56 8.17 -15.74 1.58
N ARG A 57 9.47 -15.48 1.69
CA ARG A 57 10.07 -14.99 2.92
C ARG A 57 9.46 -13.65 3.36
N VAL A 58 9.42 -12.67 2.45
CA VAL A 58 8.88 -11.34 2.75
C VAL A 58 7.39 -11.41 3.13
N LEU A 59 6.59 -12.12 2.36
CA LEU A 59 5.16 -12.26 2.63
C LEU A 59 4.90 -12.99 3.97
N LYS A 60 5.74 -13.97 4.32
CA LYS A 60 5.67 -14.64 5.63
C LYS A 60 6.05 -13.70 6.78
N GLU A 61 7.08 -12.88 6.63
CA GLU A 61 7.47 -11.86 7.63
C GLU A 61 6.34 -10.85 7.87
N LEU A 62 5.60 -10.50 6.83
CA LEU A 62 4.40 -9.66 6.89
C LEU A 62 3.14 -10.42 7.36
N LYS A 63 3.26 -11.71 7.72
CA LYS A 63 2.16 -12.59 8.14
C LYS A 63 1.06 -12.76 7.08
N ILE A 64 1.40 -12.58 5.82
CA ILE A 64 0.50 -12.73 4.68
C ILE A 64 0.46 -14.20 4.28
N ARG A 65 -0.74 -14.77 4.25
CA ARG A 65 -0.97 -16.17 3.83
C ARG A 65 -1.36 -16.21 2.37
N ILE A 66 -0.51 -16.84 1.56
CA ILE A 66 -0.77 -17.18 0.16
C ILE A 66 -0.75 -18.70 0.06
N GLU A 67 -1.83 -19.31 -0.37
CA GLU A 67 -1.95 -20.77 -0.48
C GLU A 67 -1.09 -21.33 -1.61
N SER A 68 -1.07 -20.67 -2.75
CA SER A 68 -0.28 -21.06 -3.90
C SER A 68 0.45 -19.88 -4.52
N TYR A 69 1.76 -20.04 -4.69
CA TYR A 69 2.63 -19.04 -5.32
C TYR A 69 2.79 -19.25 -6.83
N ASN A 70 2.21 -20.34 -7.36
CA ASN A 70 2.37 -20.75 -8.76
C ASN A 70 1.16 -20.42 -9.63
N VAL A 71 0.12 -19.82 -9.03
CA VAL A 71 -1.09 -19.42 -9.76
C VAL A 71 -0.98 -17.94 -10.14
N PRO A 72 -1.57 -17.54 -11.27
CA PRO A 72 -1.72 -16.14 -11.61
C PRO A 72 -2.44 -15.36 -10.52
N VAL A 73 -2.03 -14.10 -10.30
CA VAL A 73 -2.58 -13.29 -9.20
C VAL A 73 -4.07 -12.96 -9.39
N ASP A 74 -4.62 -13.09 -10.59
CA ASP A 74 -6.06 -12.95 -10.85
C ASP A 74 -6.91 -14.00 -10.12
N PHE A 75 -6.35 -15.15 -9.77
CA PHE A 75 -7.02 -16.18 -8.97
C PHE A 75 -6.96 -15.94 -7.46
N LEU A 76 -6.29 -14.88 -7.04
CA LEU A 76 -6.18 -14.50 -5.62
C LEU A 76 -7.30 -13.53 -5.23
N SER A 77 -7.63 -13.51 -3.92
CA SER A 77 -8.58 -12.54 -3.40
C SER A 77 -8.05 -11.10 -3.50
N GLY A 78 -8.95 -10.12 -3.45
CA GLY A 78 -8.59 -8.70 -3.45
C GLY A 78 -7.58 -8.36 -2.36
N GLY A 79 -7.83 -8.81 -1.14
CA GLY A 79 -6.93 -8.62 0.01
C GLY A 79 -5.57 -9.29 -0.17
N GLN A 80 -5.51 -10.46 -0.81
CA GLN A 80 -4.24 -11.12 -1.13
C GLN A 80 -3.45 -10.34 -2.17
N ARG A 81 -4.11 -9.83 -3.21
CA ARG A 81 -3.48 -8.96 -4.22
C ARG A 81 -2.96 -7.67 -3.60
N GLN A 82 -3.76 -7.02 -2.75
CA GLN A 82 -3.34 -5.83 -1.99
C GLN A 82 -2.09 -6.12 -1.15
N ALA A 83 -2.09 -7.22 -0.43
CA ALA A 83 -0.97 -7.63 0.40
C ALA A 83 0.31 -7.91 -0.42
N ILE A 84 0.19 -8.44 -1.64
CA ILE A 84 1.32 -8.62 -2.57
C ILE A 84 1.88 -7.26 -3.00
N ALA A 85 1.04 -6.30 -3.34
CA ALA A 85 1.47 -4.95 -3.72
C ALA A 85 2.22 -4.25 -2.57
N ILE A 86 1.70 -4.35 -1.34
CA ILE A 86 2.36 -3.85 -0.14
C ILE A 86 3.69 -4.57 0.10
N GLY A 87 3.70 -5.91 0.02
CA GLY A 87 4.91 -6.72 0.19
C GLY A 87 6.01 -6.36 -0.80
N ARG A 88 5.66 -6.10 -2.08
CA ARG A 88 6.59 -5.61 -3.10
C ARG A 88 7.21 -4.27 -2.72
N ALA A 89 6.41 -3.33 -2.23
CA ALA A 89 6.90 -2.01 -1.80
C ALA A 89 7.87 -2.14 -0.60
N ILE A 90 7.57 -2.99 0.36
CA ILE A 90 8.45 -3.25 1.51
C ILE A 90 9.75 -3.95 1.08
N TYR A 91 9.67 -4.92 0.15
CA TYR A 91 10.85 -5.53 -0.43
C TYR A 91 11.80 -4.48 -1.06
N ASN A 92 11.24 -3.48 -1.73
CA ASN A 92 11.96 -2.35 -2.29
C ASN A 92 12.47 -1.35 -1.23
N LYS A 93 12.35 -1.68 0.06
CA LYS A 93 12.80 -0.85 1.19
C LYS A 93 12.10 0.50 1.25
N ALA A 94 10.79 0.50 1.02
CA ALA A 94 9.99 1.70 1.15
C ALA A 94 10.14 2.31 2.56
N LYS A 95 10.44 3.59 2.59
CA LYS A 95 10.41 4.44 3.80
C LYS A 95 9.10 5.18 3.93
N VAL A 96 8.49 5.47 2.78
CA VAL A 96 7.19 6.12 2.66
C VAL A 96 6.35 5.34 1.66
N LEU A 97 5.14 4.98 2.07
CA LEU A 97 4.12 4.38 1.22
C LEU A 97 3.01 5.39 0.96
N VAL A 98 2.73 5.65 -0.30
CA VAL A 98 1.50 6.33 -0.71
C VAL A 98 0.51 5.25 -1.12
N MET A 99 -0.62 5.17 -0.44
CA MET A 99 -1.67 4.18 -0.69
C MET A 99 -2.93 4.89 -1.16
N ASP A 100 -3.35 4.58 -2.38
CA ASP A 100 -4.55 5.14 -2.98
C ASP A 100 -5.68 4.13 -2.89
N GLU A 101 -6.69 4.43 -2.05
CA GLU A 101 -7.87 3.61 -1.80
C GLU A 101 -7.55 2.12 -1.49
N PRO A 102 -6.68 1.83 -0.50
CA PRO A 102 -6.14 0.48 -0.31
C PRO A 102 -7.16 -0.57 0.13
N THR A 103 -8.35 -0.14 0.53
CA THR A 103 -9.45 -0.98 1.04
C THR A 103 -10.67 -0.97 0.12
N ALA A 104 -10.64 -0.17 -0.95
CA ALA A 104 -11.73 -0.09 -1.90
C ALA A 104 -12.05 -1.48 -2.49
N ALA A 105 -13.32 -1.81 -2.55
CA ALA A 105 -13.84 -3.09 -3.05
C ALA A 105 -13.37 -4.35 -2.29
N LEU A 106 -12.86 -4.21 -1.07
CA LEU A 106 -12.53 -5.31 -0.17
C LEU A 106 -13.71 -5.64 0.76
N GLY A 107 -13.86 -6.91 1.10
CA GLY A 107 -14.79 -7.33 2.16
C GLY A 107 -14.26 -6.98 3.55
N ILE A 108 -15.13 -7.03 4.57
CA ILE A 108 -14.82 -6.64 5.95
C ILE A 108 -13.56 -7.34 6.50
N GLU A 109 -13.44 -8.66 6.29
CA GLU A 109 -12.29 -9.43 6.74
C GLU A 109 -10.99 -9.06 6.00
N GLU A 110 -11.08 -8.72 4.72
CA GLU A 110 -9.93 -8.30 3.92
C GLU A 110 -9.47 -6.91 4.33
N THR A 111 -10.38 -5.97 4.53
CA THR A 111 -10.10 -4.62 5.08
C THR A 111 -9.41 -4.71 6.43
N ARG A 112 -9.91 -5.57 7.34
CA ARG A 112 -9.27 -5.79 8.64
C ARG A 112 -7.83 -6.28 8.51
N ARG A 113 -7.56 -7.23 7.60
CA ARG A 113 -6.20 -7.75 7.35
C ARG A 113 -5.27 -6.70 6.77
N VAL A 114 -5.76 -5.87 5.85
CA VAL A 114 -5.00 -4.73 5.31
C VAL A 114 -4.69 -3.73 6.42
N GLY A 115 -5.64 -3.42 7.30
CA GLY A 115 -5.45 -2.55 8.45
C GLY A 115 -4.40 -3.10 9.44
N GLU A 116 -4.43 -4.41 9.73
CA GLU A 116 -3.40 -5.05 10.56
C GLU A 116 -2.00 -4.90 9.94
N LEU A 117 -1.89 -5.03 8.62
CA LEU A 117 -0.65 -4.85 7.89
C LEU A 117 -0.17 -3.38 7.94
N ILE A 118 -1.06 -2.41 7.74
CA ILE A 118 -0.75 -0.98 7.90
C ILE A 118 -0.21 -0.71 9.31
N ASN A 119 -0.88 -1.20 10.35
CA ASN A 119 -0.43 -1.04 11.73
C ASN A 119 0.91 -1.74 12.02
N GLN A 120 1.19 -2.86 11.37
CA GLN A 120 2.50 -3.50 11.48
C GLN A 120 3.60 -2.64 10.84
N LEU A 121 3.34 -2.03 9.69
CA LEU A 121 4.30 -1.16 9.00
C LEU A 121 4.57 0.14 9.75
N LYS A 122 3.56 0.73 10.37
CA LYS A 122 3.73 1.89 11.27
C LYS A 122 4.71 1.58 12.41
N LYS A 123 4.66 0.37 12.99
CA LYS A 123 5.60 -0.08 14.04
C LYS A 123 7.03 -0.31 13.52
N GLN A 124 7.23 -0.37 12.21
CA GLN A 124 8.54 -0.49 11.56
C GLN A 124 9.06 0.87 11.04
N ASP A 125 8.50 1.98 11.54
CA ASP A 125 8.84 3.35 11.16
C ASP A 125 8.66 3.65 9.66
N VAL A 126 7.75 2.94 8.99
CA VAL A 126 7.33 3.26 7.63
C VAL A 126 6.30 4.39 7.67
N GLY A 127 6.60 5.52 7.06
CA GLY A 127 5.64 6.60 6.88
C GLY A 127 4.55 6.19 5.89
N ILE A 128 3.27 6.39 6.23
CA ILE A 128 2.16 6.00 5.36
C ILE A 128 1.32 7.23 5.05
N PHE A 129 1.14 7.50 3.76
CA PHE A 129 0.22 8.50 3.24
C PHE A 129 -0.96 7.76 2.62
N LEU A 130 -2.08 7.73 3.34
CA LEU A 130 -3.29 7.01 2.95
C LEU A 130 -4.27 7.99 2.32
N ILE A 131 -4.73 7.70 1.11
CA ILE A 131 -5.82 8.40 0.44
C ILE A 131 -7.04 7.46 0.53
N SER A 132 -8.12 7.94 1.13
CA SER A 132 -9.38 7.21 1.20
C SER A 132 -10.57 8.16 1.26
N HIS A 133 -11.69 7.74 0.69
CA HIS A 133 -12.98 8.38 0.85
C HIS A 133 -13.82 7.71 1.96
N ASP A 134 -13.38 6.57 2.51
CA ASP A 134 -14.02 5.94 3.66
C ASP A 134 -13.51 6.55 4.96
N ILE A 135 -14.38 7.27 5.63
CA ILE A 135 -14.05 7.94 6.89
C ILE A 135 -13.73 6.95 8.02
N HIS A 136 -14.23 5.71 7.95
CA HIS A 136 -13.93 4.69 8.95
C HIS A 136 -12.46 4.28 8.82
N ASP A 137 -11.99 4.00 7.62
CA ASP A 137 -10.59 3.65 7.37
C ASP A 137 -9.63 4.77 7.77
N VAL A 138 -10.02 6.04 7.51
CA VAL A 138 -9.22 7.20 7.90
C VAL A 138 -9.04 7.25 9.42
N PHE A 139 -10.10 7.04 10.20
CA PHE A 139 -10.00 7.06 11.67
C PHE A 139 -9.32 5.82 12.24
N ASP A 140 -9.49 4.66 11.62
CA ASP A 140 -8.93 3.40 12.09
C ASP A 140 -7.42 3.28 11.82
N PHE A 141 -6.92 3.92 10.75
CA PHE A 141 -5.54 3.73 10.29
C PHE A 141 -4.65 4.95 10.41
N CYS A 142 -5.20 6.17 10.45
CA CYS A 142 -4.41 7.40 10.39
C CYS A 142 -4.25 8.09 11.76
N ASP A 143 -3.06 8.59 12.04
CA ASP A 143 -2.78 9.41 13.21
C ASP A 143 -3.09 10.89 12.97
N ARG A 144 -3.03 11.31 11.70
CA ARG A 144 -3.33 12.68 11.24
C ARG A 144 -4.19 12.63 10.00
N ILE A 145 -5.09 13.58 9.88
CA ILE A 145 -6.02 13.73 8.78
C ILE A 145 -5.76 15.07 8.09
N ALA A 146 -5.53 15.04 6.79
CA ALA A 146 -5.49 16.22 5.95
C ALA A 146 -6.75 16.25 5.09
N ILE A 147 -7.53 17.33 5.20
CA ILE A 147 -8.77 17.51 4.47
C ILE A 147 -8.49 18.32 3.21
N LEU A 148 -8.73 17.71 2.05
CA LEU A 148 -8.60 18.35 0.74
C LEU A 148 -9.97 18.77 0.21
N LYS A 149 -10.04 19.98 -0.31
CA LYS A 149 -11.23 20.50 -1.00
C LYS A 149 -10.80 21.39 -2.17
N ASN A 150 -11.31 21.10 -3.36
CA ASN A 150 -11.00 21.89 -4.59
C ASN A 150 -9.49 22.04 -4.88
N GLY A 151 -8.69 21.02 -4.53
CA GLY A 151 -7.24 21.03 -4.74
C GLY A 151 -6.41 21.72 -3.66
N GLU A 152 -7.05 22.25 -2.62
CA GLU A 152 -6.38 22.92 -1.50
C GLU A 152 -6.55 22.14 -0.19
N ILE A 153 -5.52 22.18 0.67
CA ILE A 153 -5.62 21.65 2.03
C ILE A 153 -6.39 22.64 2.89
N VAL A 154 -7.57 22.24 3.34
CA VAL A 154 -8.47 23.05 4.16
C VAL A 154 -8.06 23.01 5.63
N GLU A 155 -7.69 21.83 6.14
CA GLU A 155 -7.33 21.59 7.53
C GLU A 155 -6.40 20.40 7.66
N ILE A 156 -5.54 20.43 8.68
CA ILE A 156 -4.74 19.28 9.11
C ILE A 156 -4.91 19.11 10.60
N CYS A 157 -5.50 17.99 11.03
CA CYS A 157 -5.76 17.70 12.44
C CYS A 157 -5.23 16.31 12.84
N ARG A 158 -5.18 16.03 14.15
CA ARG A 158 -4.97 14.69 14.65
C ARG A 158 -6.31 13.96 14.68
N SER A 159 -6.32 12.67 14.33
CA SER A 159 -7.53 11.85 14.38
C SER A 159 -8.12 11.76 15.80
N ALA A 160 -7.26 11.82 16.83
CA ALA A 160 -7.67 11.79 18.22
C ALA A 160 -8.37 13.08 18.72
N ASP A 161 -8.19 14.21 18.02
CA ASP A 161 -8.68 15.52 18.45
C ASP A 161 -10.00 15.94 17.77
N VAL A 162 -10.49 15.11 16.85
CA VAL A 162 -11.71 15.40 16.05
C VAL A 162 -12.63 14.20 15.99
N THR A 163 -13.91 14.44 15.75
CA THR A 163 -14.90 13.39 15.48
C THR A 163 -15.11 13.19 13.97
N LYS A 164 -15.74 12.07 13.59
CA LYS A 164 -16.14 11.81 12.20
C LYS A 164 -17.05 12.93 11.66
N ASP A 165 -17.98 13.39 12.48
CA ASP A 165 -18.91 14.47 12.12
C ASP A 165 -18.20 15.82 11.92
N ASP A 166 -17.15 16.10 12.71
CA ASP A 166 -16.32 17.29 12.51
C ASP A 166 -15.63 17.24 11.14
N VAL A 167 -15.02 16.10 10.81
CA VAL A 167 -14.33 15.92 9.52
C VAL A 167 -15.30 16.03 8.35
N ILE A 168 -16.46 15.38 8.43
CA ILE A 168 -17.53 15.51 7.42
C ILE A 168 -17.97 16.96 7.27
N SER A 169 -18.16 17.67 8.38
CA SER A 169 -18.54 19.08 8.37
C SER A 169 -17.49 19.96 7.68
N MET A 170 -16.18 19.71 7.92
CA MET A 170 -15.08 20.42 7.28
C MET A 170 -15.03 20.14 5.77
N ILE A 171 -15.25 18.89 5.33
CA ILE A 171 -15.34 18.53 3.91
C ILE A 171 -16.47 19.31 3.22
N ILE A 172 -17.65 19.40 3.85
CA ILE A 172 -18.83 20.04 3.27
C ILE A 172 -18.70 21.56 3.28
N LYS A 173 -18.39 22.14 4.42
CA LYS A 173 -18.40 23.59 4.64
C LYS A 173 -17.08 24.28 4.28
N GLY A 174 -15.96 23.59 4.30
CA GLY A 174 -14.62 24.17 4.31
C GLY A 174 -14.08 24.37 5.74
N ALA A 175 -12.92 25.02 5.89
CA ALA A 175 -12.35 25.31 7.21
C ALA A 175 -13.31 26.02 8.15
N ARG A 176 -13.08 25.84 9.46
CA ARG A 176 -13.78 26.58 10.53
C ARG A 176 -13.51 28.08 10.43
#